data_6423e0d0f89bbb314e2691890034f07d
#
_entry.id   6423e0d0f89bbb314e2691890034f07d
#
_cell.length_a   1.000
_cell.length_b   1.000
_cell.length_c   1.000
_cell.angle_alpha   90.00
_cell.angle_beta   90.00
_cell.angle_gamma   90.00
#
_symmetry.space_group_name_H-M   'P 1'
#
loop_
_entity.id
_entity.type
_entity.pdbx_description
1 polymer ?
#
loop_
_entity_poly.entity_id
_entity_poly.type
_entity_poly.pdbx_seq_one_letter_code
_entity_poly.pdbx_strand_id
1 'polypeptide(L)'
;DAAQRAVRRRDFLAGVRDGVPIGLGYLAVAFSLGIAARSAGLNAFQGFLISLLNNASAGEYAAFTVIAADSGFVEMALITLITNARYLLMSCSLSQKFSPDTPLYHRLLVGYDVTDELFGIAIARPGYLDPFYSYGAFVPAIPGWAIGTALGVTAGSILPARVVSALSVALFGMFLAIIIPPSKKNPVVLGCVCVSFAASWLCSVLPLTSALSEGTRTILLTILIASAAAALFPVKDEPEEKEAAGHEH
;
A
#
# COMPACT_ATOMS: atom_id res chain seq x y z
N ASP A 1 5.56 -31.46 9.37
CA ASP A 1 4.22 -31.04 9.75
C ASP A 1 4.14 -30.11 10.97
N ALA A 2 4.59 -30.52 12.17
CA ALA A 2 4.51 -29.67 13.36
C ALA A 2 5.47 -28.47 13.29
N ALA A 3 6.69 -28.66 12.81
CA ALA A 3 7.69 -27.63 12.62
C ALA A 3 7.21 -26.57 11.60
N GLN A 4 6.64 -26.99 10.50
CA GLN A 4 6.11 -26.08 9.47
C GLN A 4 4.92 -25.25 9.98
N ARG A 5 4.03 -25.84 10.79
CA ARG A 5 2.94 -25.10 11.45
C ARG A 5 3.48 -24.07 12.45
N ALA A 6 4.54 -24.40 13.17
CA ALA A 6 5.18 -23.47 14.11
C ALA A 6 5.79 -22.26 13.37
N VAL A 7 6.46 -22.49 12.23
CA VAL A 7 7.03 -21.42 11.38
C VAL A 7 5.90 -20.51 10.86
N ARG A 8 4.87 -21.08 10.24
CA ARG A 8 3.72 -20.31 9.74
C ARG A 8 3.03 -19.47 10.82
N ARG A 9 2.87 -20.06 12.03
CA ARG A 9 2.30 -19.34 13.18
C ARG A 9 3.19 -18.17 13.60
N ARG A 10 4.50 -18.36 13.63
CA ARG A 10 5.48 -17.31 13.95
C ARG A 10 5.40 -16.17 12.93
N ASP A 11 5.38 -16.49 11.64
CA ASP A 11 5.32 -15.50 10.57
C ASP A 11 3.97 -14.77 10.56
N PHE A 12 2.87 -15.47 10.81
CA PHE A 12 1.55 -14.84 11.00
C PHE A 12 1.55 -13.84 12.16
N LEU A 13 2.07 -14.22 13.32
CA LEU A 13 2.14 -13.31 14.49
C LEU A 13 3.08 -12.13 14.26
N ALA A 14 4.18 -12.34 13.53
CA ALA A 14 5.07 -11.26 13.11
C ALA A 14 4.31 -10.29 12.18
N GLY A 15 3.55 -10.81 11.22
CA GLY A 15 2.69 -10.00 10.35
C GLY A 15 1.65 -9.20 11.13
N VAL A 16 0.96 -9.81 12.09
CA VAL A 16 0.01 -9.09 12.97
C VAL A 16 0.70 -7.94 13.69
N ARG A 17 1.85 -8.20 14.30
CA ARG A 17 2.62 -7.18 15.02
C ARG A 17 3.02 -6.01 14.12
N ASP A 18 3.56 -6.30 12.94
CA ASP A 18 4.03 -5.29 12.00
C ASP A 18 2.86 -4.55 11.32
N GLY A 19 1.70 -5.20 11.21
CA GLY A 19 0.46 -4.64 10.66
C GLY A 19 -0.31 -3.73 11.63
N VAL A 20 -0.13 -3.85 12.96
CA VAL A 20 -0.86 -3.01 13.94
C VAL A 20 -0.63 -1.51 13.73
N PRO A 21 0.60 -1.00 13.58
CA PRO A 21 0.82 0.42 13.29
C PRO A 21 0.16 0.86 11.98
N ILE A 22 0.16 -0.02 10.95
CA ILE A 22 -0.48 0.22 9.66
C ILE A 22 -1.99 0.34 9.85
N GLY A 23 -2.62 -0.60 10.54
CA GLY A 23 -4.05 -0.59 10.81
C GLY A 23 -4.52 0.66 11.58
N LEU A 24 -3.72 1.13 12.54
CA LEU A 24 -3.99 2.38 13.26
C LEU A 24 -3.88 3.61 12.34
N GLY A 25 -2.86 3.65 11.47
CA GLY A 25 -2.72 4.68 10.44
C GLY A 25 -3.89 4.65 9.46
N TYR A 26 -4.28 3.47 9.01
CA TYR A 26 -5.42 3.26 8.12
C TYR A 26 -6.73 3.74 8.71
N LEU A 27 -6.98 3.45 9.98
CA LEU A 27 -8.18 3.92 10.66
C LEU A 27 -8.28 5.45 10.64
N ALA A 28 -7.17 6.15 10.85
CA ALA A 28 -7.11 7.60 10.84
C ALA A 28 -7.35 8.18 9.42
N VAL A 29 -6.74 7.59 8.40
CA VAL A 29 -6.88 8.03 7.00
C VAL A 29 -8.26 7.73 6.46
N ALA A 30 -8.72 6.50 6.63
CA ALA A 30 -10.02 6.05 6.18
C ALA A 30 -11.16 6.83 6.85
N PHE A 31 -10.95 7.32 8.08
CA PHE A 31 -11.89 8.24 8.69
C PHE A 31 -12.12 9.50 7.84
N SER A 32 -11.05 10.09 7.29
CA SER A 32 -11.17 11.25 6.39
C SER A 32 -11.86 10.88 5.07
N LEU A 33 -11.61 9.69 4.54
CA LEU A 33 -12.33 9.15 3.38
C LEU A 33 -13.82 8.93 3.67
N GLY A 34 -14.17 8.51 4.87
CA GLY A 34 -15.53 8.38 5.32
C GLY A 34 -16.31 9.70 5.27
N ILE A 35 -15.67 10.82 5.54
CA ILE A 35 -16.28 12.14 5.37
C ILE A 35 -16.58 12.41 3.89
N ALA A 36 -15.65 12.07 2.99
CA ALA A 36 -15.87 12.19 1.55
C ALA A 36 -16.99 11.25 1.05
N ALA A 37 -17.03 10.02 1.55
CA ALA A 37 -18.10 9.05 1.27
C ALA A 37 -19.47 9.59 1.66
N ARG A 38 -19.58 10.20 2.84
CA ARG A 38 -20.80 10.86 3.29
C ARG A 38 -21.21 12.01 2.37
N SER A 39 -20.26 12.84 1.94
CA SER A 39 -20.50 13.93 1.00
C SER A 39 -20.99 13.43 -0.36
N ALA A 40 -20.60 12.21 -0.74
CA ALA A 40 -21.10 11.50 -1.92
C ALA A 40 -22.48 10.82 -1.69
N GLY A 41 -23.11 11.00 -0.53
CA GLY A 41 -24.44 10.45 -0.22
C GLY A 41 -24.42 9.01 0.30
N LEU A 42 -23.26 8.43 0.59
CA LEU A 42 -23.13 7.06 1.07
C LEU A 42 -23.45 6.96 2.58
N ASN A 43 -24.07 5.85 2.97
CA ASN A 43 -24.25 5.50 4.38
C ASN A 43 -23.03 4.73 4.93
N ALA A 44 -23.00 4.53 6.26
CA ALA A 44 -21.87 3.89 6.93
C ALA A 44 -21.61 2.45 6.45
N PHE A 45 -22.66 1.69 6.15
CA PHE A 45 -22.51 0.32 5.66
C PHE A 45 -21.95 0.30 4.23
N GLN A 46 -22.41 1.19 3.36
CA GLN A 46 -21.88 1.34 2.00
C GLN A 46 -20.41 1.77 2.03
N GLY A 47 -20.06 2.76 2.86
CA GLY A 47 -18.67 3.17 3.08
C GLY A 47 -17.81 2.02 3.57
N PHE A 48 -18.26 1.29 4.59
CA PHE A 48 -17.58 0.10 5.08
C PHE A 48 -17.34 -0.94 3.99
N LEU A 49 -18.38 -1.26 3.20
CA LEU A 49 -18.29 -2.29 2.16
C LEU A 49 -17.36 -1.88 1.01
N ILE A 50 -17.41 -0.62 0.58
CA ILE A 50 -16.51 -0.10 -0.46
C ILE A 50 -15.06 -0.18 0.03
N SER A 51 -14.78 0.29 1.23
CA SER A 51 -13.45 0.24 1.83
C SER A 51 -12.95 -1.19 2.05
N LEU A 52 -13.82 -2.11 2.43
CA LEU A 52 -13.47 -3.52 2.56
C LEU A 52 -13.07 -4.16 1.22
N LEU A 53 -13.71 -3.75 0.13
CA LEU A 53 -13.48 -4.30 -1.21
C LEU A 53 -12.43 -3.54 -2.01
N ASN A 54 -12.16 -2.28 -1.65
CA ASN A 54 -11.20 -1.41 -2.33
C ASN A 54 -10.29 -0.73 -1.31
N ASN A 55 -9.29 -1.45 -0.83
CA ASN A 55 -8.33 -0.98 0.17
C ASN A 55 -7.25 -0.09 -0.48
N ALA A 56 -7.67 1.03 -1.10
CA ALA A 56 -6.82 1.91 -1.88
C ALA A 56 -7.26 3.36 -1.74
N SER A 57 -6.56 4.16 -0.93
CA SER A 57 -6.95 5.52 -0.55
C SER A 57 -7.31 6.43 -1.75
N ALA A 58 -6.43 6.51 -2.73
CA ALA A 58 -6.64 7.36 -3.91
C ALA A 58 -7.74 6.80 -4.83
N GLY A 59 -7.79 5.47 -5.02
CA GLY A 59 -8.82 4.81 -5.81
C GLY A 59 -10.20 4.94 -5.18
N GLU A 60 -10.28 4.82 -3.86
CA GLU A 60 -11.52 4.96 -3.10
C GLU A 60 -12.04 6.40 -3.12
N TYR A 61 -11.15 7.39 -2.93
CA TYR A 61 -11.52 8.80 -3.05
C TYR A 61 -12.02 9.14 -4.47
N ALA A 62 -11.34 8.65 -5.50
CA ALA A 62 -11.76 8.80 -6.88
C ALA A 62 -13.13 8.16 -7.12
N ALA A 63 -13.38 6.97 -6.55
CA ALA A 63 -14.69 6.31 -6.61
C ALA A 63 -15.79 7.15 -5.97
N PHE A 64 -15.55 7.72 -4.80
CA PHE A 64 -16.54 8.62 -4.16
C PHE A 64 -16.82 9.88 -4.99
N THR A 65 -15.81 10.43 -5.66
CA THR A 65 -15.98 11.57 -6.56
C THR A 65 -16.87 11.22 -7.75
N VAL A 66 -16.66 10.04 -8.36
CA VAL A 66 -17.47 9.56 -9.50
C VAL A 66 -18.92 9.29 -9.05
N ILE A 67 -19.12 8.71 -7.85
CA ILE A 67 -20.45 8.50 -7.26
C ILE A 67 -21.15 9.83 -7.01
N ALA A 68 -20.45 10.81 -6.45
CA ALA A 68 -21.00 12.15 -6.18
C ALA A 68 -21.39 12.88 -7.48
N ALA A 69 -20.70 12.62 -8.58
CA ALA A 69 -20.97 13.18 -9.90
C ALA A 69 -22.06 12.41 -10.69
N ASP A 70 -22.60 11.32 -10.12
CA ASP A 70 -23.54 10.39 -10.81
C ASP A 70 -23.01 9.92 -12.17
N SER A 71 -21.70 9.69 -12.24
CA SER A 71 -21.00 9.25 -13.47
C SER A 71 -21.15 7.74 -13.70
N GLY A 72 -20.88 7.32 -14.94
CA GLY A 72 -21.09 5.94 -15.34
C GLY A 72 -20.02 4.95 -14.84
N PHE A 73 -20.36 3.66 -14.84
CA PHE A 73 -19.46 2.58 -14.40
C PHE A 73 -18.15 2.49 -15.19
N VAL A 74 -18.15 2.88 -16.48
CA VAL A 74 -16.96 2.88 -17.32
C VAL A 74 -15.96 3.92 -16.82
N GLU A 75 -16.43 5.11 -16.48
CA GLU A 75 -15.61 6.18 -15.91
C GLU A 75 -15.05 5.75 -14.55
N MET A 76 -15.86 5.13 -13.70
CA MET A 76 -15.43 4.53 -12.44
C MET A 76 -14.28 3.54 -12.66
N ALA A 77 -14.43 2.60 -13.59
CA ALA A 77 -13.44 1.58 -13.88
C ALA A 77 -12.13 2.19 -14.39
N LEU A 78 -12.20 3.16 -15.31
CA LEU A 78 -11.02 3.83 -15.87
C LEU A 78 -10.28 4.65 -14.81
N ILE A 79 -10.97 5.45 -14.03
CA ILE A 79 -10.36 6.25 -12.96
C ILE A 79 -9.69 5.34 -11.92
N THR A 80 -10.38 4.30 -11.48
CA THR A 80 -9.84 3.35 -10.51
C THR A 80 -8.60 2.64 -11.05
N LEU A 81 -8.61 2.20 -12.31
CA LEU A 81 -7.47 1.56 -12.96
C LEU A 81 -6.26 2.51 -13.04
N ILE A 82 -6.48 3.74 -13.50
CA ILE A 82 -5.40 4.73 -13.66
C ILE A 82 -4.81 5.10 -12.29
N THR A 83 -5.67 5.38 -11.31
CA THR A 83 -5.24 5.81 -9.98
C THR A 83 -4.47 4.72 -9.24
N ASN A 84 -4.85 3.46 -9.46
CA ASN A 84 -4.25 2.29 -8.81
C ASN A 84 -3.20 1.59 -9.68
N ALA A 85 -2.82 2.13 -10.84
CA ALA A 85 -1.89 1.47 -11.77
C ALA A 85 -0.52 1.14 -11.14
N ARG A 86 -0.07 1.89 -10.13
CA ARG A 86 1.16 1.60 -9.38
C ARG A 86 1.14 0.22 -8.71
N TYR A 87 -0.03 -0.27 -8.31
CA TYR A 87 -0.18 -1.59 -7.69
C TYR A 87 0.18 -2.74 -8.63
N LEU A 88 0.09 -2.54 -9.96
CA LEU A 88 0.56 -3.52 -10.94
C LEU A 88 2.07 -3.75 -10.80
N LEU A 89 2.85 -2.67 -10.69
CA LEU A 89 4.30 -2.76 -10.50
C LEU A 89 4.66 -3.41 -9.16
N MET A 90 3.96 -3.02 -8.10
CA MET A 90 4.16 -3.60 -6.76
C MET A 90 3.80 -5.08 -6.73
N SER A 91 2.71 -5.48 -7.39
CA SER A 91 2.30 -6.88 -7.49
C SER A 91 3.30 -7.72 -8.29
N CYS A 92 3.87 -7.18 -9.38
CA CYS A 92 4.94 -7.83 -10.13
C CYS A 92 6.18 -8.06 -9.26
N SER A 93 6.61 -7.04 -8.53
CA SER A 93 7.75 -7.14 -7.60
C SER A 93 7.49 -8.12 -6.47
N LEU A 94 6.30 -8.04 -5.84
CA LEU A 94 5.91 -8.94 -4.75
C LEU A 94 5.80 -10.40 -5.22
N SER A 95 5.38 -10.64 -6.47
CA SER A 95 5.27 -11.98 -7.01
C SER A 95 6.62 -12.71 -7.09
N GLN A 96 7.72 -11.98 -7.26
CA GLN A 96 9.08 -12.51 -7.27
C GLN A 96 9.59 -12.86 -5.87
N LYS A 97 8.94 -12.31 -4.84
CA LYS A 97 9.28 -12.57 -3.44
C LYS A 97 8.73 -13.90 -2.91
N PHE A 98 7.81 -14.54 -3.64
CA PHE A 98 7.30 -15.86 -3.27
C PHE A 98 8.19 -16.97 -3.80
N SER A 99 8.33 -18.05 -3.03
CA SER A 99 8.94 -19.29 -3.51
C SER A 99 8.22 -19.79 -4.78
N PRO A 100 8.94 -20.38 -5.75
CA PRO A 100 8.32 -21.03 -6.92
C PRO A 100 7.22 -22.03 -6.55
N ASP A 101 7.38 -22.73 -5.43
CA ASP A 101 6.43 -23.75 -4.93
C ASP A 101 5.20 -23.14 -4.25
N THR A 102 5.13 -21.80 -4.09
CA THR A 102 3.97 -21.16 -3.47
C THR A 102 2.75 -21.28 -4.36
N PRO A 103 1.66 -21.94 -3.90
CA PRO A 103 0.44 -22.12 -4.66
C PRO A 103 -0.17 -20.81 -5.15
N LEU A 104 -0.74 -20.82 -6.35
CA LEU A 104 -1.31 -19.62 -6.97
C LEU A 104 -2.38 -18.94 -6.11
N TYR A 105 -3.20 -19.70 -5.40
CA TYR A 105 -4.24 -19.12 -4.54
C TYR A 105 -3.66 -18.26 -3.40
N HIS A 106 -2.51 -18.63 -2.84
CA HIS A 106 -1.83 -17.77 -1.86
C HIS A 106 -1.35 -16.46 -2.49
N ARG A 107 -0.80 -16.52 -3.71
CA ARG A 107 -0.36 -15.33 -4.45
C ARG A 107 -1.53 -14.39 -4.75
N LEU A 108 -2.68 -14.95 -5.15
CA LEU A 108 -3.90 -14.18 -5.41
C LEU A 108 -4.49 -13.57 -4.12
N LEU A 109 -4.52 -14.35 -3.02
CA LEU A 109 -5.01 -13.85 -1.74
C LEU A 109 -4.14 -12.73 -1.17
N VAL A 110 -2.80 -12.84 -1.30
CA VAL A 110 -1.91 -11.74 -0.92
C VAL A 110 -2.04 -10.57 -1.88
N GLY A 111 -2.24 -10.83 -3.16
CA GLY A 111 -2.45 -9.81 -4.19
C GLY A 111 -3.74 -8.99 -4.01
N TYR A 112 -4.70 -9.49 -3.23
CA TYR A 112 -5.93 -8.76 -2.92
C TYR A 112 -5.69 -7.43 -2.20
N ASP A 113 -4.73 -7.39 -1.29
CA ASP A 113 -4.45 -6.23 -0.45
C ASP A 113 -2.97 -5.81 -0.53
N VAL A 114 -2.56 -5.40 -1.73
CA VAL A 114 -1.23 -4.85 -1.99
C VAL A 114 -1.30 -3.33 -1.89
N THR A 115 -1.13 -2.81 -0.69
CA THR A 115 -0.99 -1.38 -0.45
C THR A 115 0.49 -0.99 -0.31
N ASP A 116 0.79 0.30 -0.34
CA ASP A 116 2.18 0.80 -0.22
C ASP A 116 2.86 0.30 1.06
N GLU A 117 2.14 0.32 2.17
CA GLU A 117 2.62 -0.04 3.49
C GLU A 117 2.79 -1.56 3.64
N LEU A 118 1.77 -2.32 3.25
CA LEU A 118 1.80 -3.78 3.32
C LEU A 118 2.85 -4.35 2.37
N PHE A 119 2.99 -3.77 1.17
CA PHE A 119 4.09 -4.06 0.26
C PHE A 119 5.44 -3.76 0.90
N GLY A 120 5.58 -2.56 1.52
CA GLY A 120 6.83 -2.13 2.13
C GLY A 120 7.35 -3.10 3.20
N ILE A 121 6.48 -3.55 4.10
CA ILE A 121 6.88 -4.52 5.14
C ILE A 121 7.12 -5.94 4.56
N ALA A 122 6.37 -6.34 3.53
CA ALA A 122 6.51 -7.65 2.91
C ALA A 122 7.82 -7.76 2.11
N ILE A 123 8.15 -6.74 1.29
CA ILE A 123 9.36 -6.76 0.46
C ILE A 123 10.64 -6.66 1.31
N ALA A 124 10.56 -6.03 2.48
CA ALA A 124 11.68 -5.90 3.40
C ALA A 124 12.04 -7.21 4.15
N ARG A 125 11.20 -8.24 4.07
CA ARG A 125 11.50 -9.55 4.68
C ARG A 125 12.70 -10.20 3.99
N PRO A 126 13.62 -10.82 4.74
CA PRO A 126 14.71 -11.57 4.14
C PRO A 126 14.20 -12.87 3.47
N GLY A 127 14.85 -13.31 2.40
CA GLY A 127 14.51 -14.52 1.67
C GLY A 127 13.12 -14.51 1.03
N TYR A 128 12.55 -15.69 0.81
CA TYR A 128 11.19 -15.82 0.30
C TYR A 128 10.13 -15.42 1.34
N LEU A 129 9.06 -14.80 0.88
CA LEU A 129 7.93 -14.39 1.72
C LEU A 129 7.00 -15.57 1.98
N ASP A 130 6.77 -15.91 3.25
CA ASP A 130 5.68 -16.80 3.62
C ASP A 130 4.35 -16.04 3.56
N PRO A 131 3.33 -16.51 2.81
CA PRO A 131 2.02 -15.85 2.70
C PRO A 131 1.33 -15.59 4.03
N PHE A 132 1.59 -16.42 5.04
CA PHE A 132 1.01 -16.26 6.38
C PHE A 132 1.47 -14.97 7.07
N TYR A 133 2.65 -14.43 6.74
CA TYR A 133 3.07 -13.12 7.19
C TYR A 133 2.12 -12.02 6.69
N SER A 134 1.81 -12.03 5.39
CA SER A 134 0.88 -11.06 4.80
C SER A 134 -0.53 -11.20 5.39
N TYR A 135 -1.02 -12.42 5.57
CA TYR A 135 -2.31 -12.65 6.23
C TYR A 135 -2.34 -12.11 7.66
N GLY A 136 -1.24 -12.26 8.39
CA GLY A 136 -1.11 -11.65 9.71
C GLY A 136 -1.22 -10.14 9.67
N ALA A 137 -0.57 -9.48 8.69
CA ALA A 137 -0.61 -8.03 8.53
C ALA A 137 -2.01 -7.52 8.13
N PHE A 138 -2.76 -8.30 7.36
CA PHE A 138 -4.14 -7.97 6.95
C PHE A 138 -5.12 -7.90 8.13
N VAL A 139 -4.89 -8.69 9.17
CA VAL A 139 -5.81 -8.77 10.34
C VAL A 139 -6.06 -7.40 10.98
N PRO A 140 -5.06 -6.56 11.28
CA PRO A 140 -5.30 -5.20 11.74
C PRO A 140 -5.55 -4.18 10.61
N ALA A 141 -4.93 -4.36 9.42
CA ALA A 141 -4.97 -3.38 8.35
C ALA A 141 -6.36 -3.26 7.70
N ILE A 142 -6.92 -4.36 7.22
CA ILE A 142 -8.21 -4.36 6.52
C ILE A 142 -9.37 -3.85 7.41
N PRO A 143 -9.54 -4.36 8.65
CA PRO A 143 -10.57 -3.82 9.53
C PRO A 143 -10.32 -2.36 9.90
N GLY A 144 -9.05 -1.95 10.10
CA GLY A 144 -8.70 -0.56 10.36
C GLY A 144 -9.21 0.37 9.27
N TRP A 145 -9.01 0.00 8.01
CA TRP A 145 -9.48 0.74 6.85
C TRP A 145 -11.01 0.81 6.78
N ALA A 146 -11.69 -0.34 6.76
CA ALA A 146 -13.14 -0.42 6.60
C ALA A 146 -13.90 0.24 7.77
N ILE A 147 -13.45 0.01 9.02
CA ILE A 147 -14.05 0.63 10.20
C ILE A 147 -13.78 2.13 10.22
N GLY A 148 -12.58 2.56 9.83
CA GLY A 148 -12.24 3.98 9.73
C GLY A 148 -13.21 4.74 8.83
N THR A 149 -13.47 4.23 7.62
CA THR A 149 -14.44 4.83 6.70
C THR A 149 -15.86 4.85 7.29
N ALA A 150 -16.33 3.75 7.88
CA ALA A 150 -17.64 3.70 8.51
C ALA A 150 -17.79 4.73 9.65
N LEU A 151 -16.75 4.88 10.47
CA LEU A 151 -16.70 5.89 11.52
C LEU A 151 -16.67 7.30 10.94
N GLY A 152 -15.93 7.54 9.85
CA GLY A 152 -15.91 8.82 9.17
C GLY A 152 -17.27 9.24 8.60
N VAL A 153 -18.01 8.29 8.02
CA VAL A 153 -19.39 8.54 7.56
C VAL A 153 -20.33 8.91 8.72
N THR A 154 -20.21 8.20 9.85
CA THR A 154 -21.11 8.41 11.00
C THR A 154 -20.74 9.63 11.84
N ALA A 155 -19.46 9.79 12.16
CA ALA A 155 -18.98 10.77 13.13
C ALA A 155 -18.32 12.00 12.51
N GLY A 156 -17.98 11.97 11.23
CA GLY A 156 -17.24 13.04 10.55
C GLY A 156 -17.91 14.40 10.56
N SER A 157 -19.24 14.46 10.70
CA SER A 157 -19.97 15.72 10.82
C SER A 157 -19.94 16.32 12.23
N ILE A 158 -19.52 15.55 13.24
CA ILE A 158 -19.54 15.96 14.65
C ILE A 158 -18.15 16.44 15.08
N LEU A 159 -17.09 15.96 14.42
CA LEU A 159 -15.73 16.28 14.80
C LEU A 159 -15.30 17.67 14.30
N PRO A 160 -14.60 18.45 15.16
CA PRO A 160 -13.98 19.70 14.73
C PRO A 160 -12.99 19.48 13.59
N ALA A 161 -12.95 20.39 12.62
CA ALA A 161 -12.06 20.32 11.45
C ALA A 161 -10.57 20.14 11.84
N ARG A 162 -10.14 20.69 12.99
CA ARG A 162 -8.78 20.52 13.53
C ARG A 162 -8.44 19.06 13.83
N VAL A 163 -9.41 18.29 14.36
CA VAL A 163 -9.20 16.86 14.67
C VAL A 163 -9.12 16.07 13.38
N VAL A 164 -9.98 16.35 12.42
CA VAL A 164 -9.95 15.72 11.09
C VAL A 164 -8.61 15.99 10.40
N SER A 165 -8.12 17.24 10.43
CA SER A 165 -6.83 17.60 9.85
C SER A 165 -5.66 16.90 10.56
N ALA A 166 -5.68 16.77 11.88
CA ALA A 166 -4.65 16.05 12.63
C ALA A 166 -4.61 14.56 12.28
N LEU A 167 -5.77 13.91 12.11
CA LEU A 167 -5.86 12.52 11.67
C LEU A 167 -5.30 12.33 10.25
N SER A 168 -5.55 13.28 9.34
CA SER A 168 -4.99 13.25 7.99
C SER A 168 -3.46 13.37 7.98
N VAL A 169 -2.87 14.14 8.90
CA VAL A 169 -1.41 14.27 9.03
C VAL A 169 -0.76 12.97 9.50
N ALA A 170 -1.47 12.14 10.27
CA ALA A 170 -0.95 10.85 10.73
C ALA A 170 -0.53 9.92 9.57
N LEU A 171 -1.20 10.01 8.41
CA LEU A 171 -0.82 9.30 7.18
C LEU A 171 0.61 9.63 6.74
N PHE A 172 0.96 10.92 6.70
CA PHE A 172 2.30 11.33 6.29
C PHE A 172 3.38 10.82 7.26
N GLY A 173 3.07 10.80 8.56
CA GLY A 173 3.93 10.19 9.58
C GLY A 173 4.17 8.70 9.33
N MET A 174 3.13 7.97 8.93
CA MET A 174 3.23 6.55 8.60
C MET A 174 4.12 6.33 7.36
N PHE A 175 3.96 7.09 6.28
CA PHE A 175 4.84 7.00 5.11
C PHE A 175 6.31 7.26 5.47
N LEU A 176 6.57 8.28 6.29
CA LEU A 176 7.94 8.55 6.76
C LEU A 176 8.50 7.38 7.57
N ALA A 177 7.69 6.73 8.40
CA ALA A 177 8.12 5.58 9.18
C ALA A 177 8.51 4.36 8.30
N ILE A 178 7.91 4.22 7.13
CA ILE A 178 8.25 3.16 6.16
C ILE A 178 9.49 3.53 5.33
N ILE A 179 9.60 4.79 4.91
CA ILE A 179 10.68 5.24 3.99
C ILE A 179 12.03 5.43 4.71
N ILE A 180 12.01 5.94 5.94
CA ILE A 180 13.25 6.32 6.66
C ILE A 180 14.17 5.12 6.93
N PRO A 181 13.72 3.96 7.44
CA PRO A 181 14.60 2.85 7.77
C PRO A 181 15.36 2.27 6.56
N PRO A 182 14.73 2.00 5.40
CA PRO A 182 15.46 1.58 4.21
C PRO A 182 16.44 2.64 3.69
N SER A 183 16.04 3.92 3.72
CA SER A 183 16.88 5.03 3.27
C SER A 183 18.16 5.20 4.10
N LYS A 184 18.10 4.90 5.41
CA LYS A 184 19.29 4.92 6.28
C LYS A 184 20.26 3.78 5.96
N LYS A 185 19.77 2.65 5.45
CA LYS A 185 20.58 1.46 5.17
C LYS A 185 21.17 1.44 3.77
N ASN A 186 20.50 2.08 2.81
CA ASN A 186 20.89 2.05 1.40
C ASN A 186 20.89 3.46 0.80
N PRO A 187 22.08 3.99 0.42
CA PRO A 187 22.20 5.34 -0.15
C PRO A 187 21.51 5.48 -1.52
N VAL A 188 21.37 4.39 -2.30
CA VAL A 188 20.61 4.41 -3.56
C VAL A 188 19.13 4.66 -3.29
N VAL A 189 18.57 3.99 -2.28
CA VAL A 189 17.18 4.21 -1.86
C VAL A 189 16.99 5.66 -1.39
N LEU A 190 17.91 6.19 -0.58
CA LEU A 190 17.88 7.58 -0.16
C LEU A 190 17.90 8.54 -1.36
N GLY A 191 18.80 8.29 -2.33
CA GLY A 191 18.88 9.06 -3.56
C GLY A 191 17.57 9.04 -4.35
N CYS A 192 16.98 7.85 -4.53
CA CYS A 192 15.69 7.70 -5.20
C CYS A 192 14.57 8.48 -4.48
N VAL A 193 14.54 8.43 -3.15
CA VAL A 193 13.56 9.19 -2.34
C VAL A 193 13.73 10.69 -2.55
N CYS A 194 14.94 11.20 -2.43
CA CYS A 194 15.22 12.63 -2.64
C CYS A 194 14.86 13.10 -4.05
N VAL A 195 15.23 12.32 -5.07
CA VAL A 195 14.89 12.60 -6.47
C VAL A 195 13.38 12.55 -6.69
N SER A 196 12.68 11.59 -6.09
CA SER A 196 11.22 11.48 -6.19
C SER A 196 10.51 12.70 -5.60
N PHE A 197 10.93 13.17 -4.43
CA PHE A 197 10.37 14.38 -3.82
C PHE A 197 10.63 15.61 -4.67
N ALA A 198 11.87 15.80 -5.13
CA ALA A 198 12.26 16.94 -5.96
C ALA A 198 11.51 16.94 -7.30
N ALA A 199 11.44 15.79 -7.98
CA ALA A 199 10.74 15.63 -9.25
C ALA A 199 9.22 15.82 -9.09
N SER A 200 8.62 15.29 -8.04
CA SER A 200 7.20 15.46 -7.74
C SER A 200 6.85 16.94 -7.51
N TRP A 201 7.66 17.62 -6.70
CA TRP A 201 7.50 19.06 -6.48
C TRP A 201 7.67 19.85 -7.78
N LEU A 202 8.72 19.57 -8.56
CA LEU A 202 8.96 20.23 -9.82
C LEU A 202 7.78 20.04 -10.80
N CYS A 203 7.27 18.80 -10.92
CA CYS A 203 6.09 18.50 -11.74
C CYS A 203 4.81 19.19 -11.25
N SER A 204 4.70 19.55 -9.99
CA SER A 204 3.55 20.29 -9.47
C SER A 204 3.59 21.79 -9.80
N VAL A 205 4.79 22.34 -9.98
CA VAL A 205 5.00 23.79 -10.24
C VAL A 205 5.06 24.10 -11.75
N LEU A 206 5.58 23.18 -12.55
CA LEU A 206 5.72 23.39 -14.00
C LEU A 206 4.34 23.38 -14.70
N PRO A 207 4.02 24.42 -15.50
CA PRO A 207 2.69 24.54 -16.12
C PRO A 207 2.37 23.41 -17.10
N LEU A 208 3.38 22.78 -17.70
CA LEU A 208 3.20 21.67 -18.65
C LEU A 208 2.78 20.37 -17.95
N THR A 209 3.30 20.11 -16.76
CA THR A 209 3.06 18.88 -15.99
C THR A 209 1.97 19.06 -14.95
N SER A 210 1.69 20.28 -14.52
CA SER A 210 0.60 20.57 -13.56
C SER A 210 -0.79 20.29 -14.18
N ALA A 211 -0.91 20.30 -15.50
CA ALA A 211 -2.14 19.91 -16.21
C ALA A 211 -2.43 18.40 -16.17
N LEU A 212 -1.43 17.57 -15.84
CA LEU A 212 -1.62 16.13 -15.67
C LEU A 212 -2.27 15.83 -14.31
N SER A 213 -3.13 14.80 -14.29
CA SER A 213 -3.69 14.33 -13.02
C SER A 213 -2.58 13.85 -12.07
N GLU A 214 -2.81 13.94 -10.76
CA GLU A 214 -1.86 13.51 -9.75
C GLU A 214 -1.48 12.02 -9.91
N GLY A 215 -2.45 11.16 -10.23
CA GLY A 215 -2.21 9.75 -10.51
C GLY A 215 -1.29 9.54 -11.72
N THR A 216 -1.53 10.22 -12.83
CA THR A 216 -0.68 10.13 -14.03
C THR A 216 0.76 10.57 -13.73
N ARG A 217 0.95 11.68 -13.01
CA ARG A 217 2.28 12.14 -12.59
C ARG A 217 3.00 11.09 -11.74
N THR A 218 2.30 10.52 -10.78
CA THR A 218 2.85 9.47 -9.91
C THR A 218 3.30 8.26 -10.72
N ILE A 219 2.49 7.78 -11.66
CA ILE A 219 2.83 6.64 -12.52
C ILE A 219 4.08 6.94 -13.35
N LEU A 220 4.11 8.10 -14.04
CA LEU A 220 5.24 8.48 -14.88
C LEU A 220 6.54 8.60 -14.08
N LEU A 221 6.50 9.28 -12.94
CA LEU A 221 7.66 9.43 -12.07
C LEU A 221 8.14 8.08 -11.52
N THR A 222 7.22 7.21 -11.12
CA THR A 222 7.56 5.87 -10.63
C THR A 222 8.28 5.06 -11.70
N ILE A 223 7.74 5.01 -12.92
CA ILE A 223 8.36 4.25 -14.03
C ILE A 223 9.74 4.84 -14.36
N LEU A 224 9.85 6.14 -14.49
CA LEU A 224 11.12 6.79 -14.87
C LEU A 224 12.20 6.59 -13.80
N ILE A 225 11.88 6.87 -12.53
CA ILE A 225 12.87 6.79 -11.45
C ILE A 225 13.24 5.35 -11.17
N ALA A 226 12.26 4.43 -11.11
CA ALA A 226 12.53 3.02 -10.85
C ALA A 226 13.33 2.38 -12.00
N SER A 227 13.00 2.68 -13.27
CA SER A 227 13.75 2.17 -14.42
C SER A 227 15.18 2.72 -14.45
N ALA A 228 15.35 4.01 -14.17
CA ALA A 228 16.68 4.62 -14.10
C ALA A 228 17.50 4.02 -12.95
N ALA A 229 16.91 3.85 -11.77
CA ALA A 229 17.59 3.23 -10.63
C ALA A 229 17.97 1.77 -10.92
N ALA A 230 17.08 0.98 -11.51
CA ALA A 230 17.37 -0.40 -11.89
C ALA A 230 18.49 -0.53 -12.94
N ALA A 231 18.54 0.40 -13.91
CA ALA A 231 19.57 0.41 -14.95
C ALA A 231 20.94 0.87 -14.41
N LEU A 232 20.96 1.87 -13.52
CA LEU A 232 22.20 2.44 -12.98
C LEU A 232 22.77 1.66 -11.80
N PHE A 233 21.91 1.03 -11.00
CA PHE A 233 22.26 0.31 -9.79
C PHE A 233 21.61 -1.08 -9.76
N PRO A 234 21.96 -1.98 -10.71
CA PRO A 234 21.40 -3.31 -10.72
C PRO A 234 21.75 -4.03 -9.42
N VAL A 235 20.76 -4.59 -8.76
CA VAL A 235 20.95 -5.48 -7.61
C VAL A 235 21.55 -6.77 -8.15
N LYS A 236 22.74 -7.14 -7.69
CA LYS A 236 23.31 -8.45 -7.99
C LYS A 236 22.48 -9.48 -7.24
N ASP A 237 22.03 -10.50 -7.96
CA ASP A 237 21.45 -11.68 -7.32
C ASP A 237 22.51 -12.22 -6.34
N GLU A 238 22.21 -12.22 -5.03
CA GLU A 238 23.02 -12.97 -4.09
C GLU A 238 22.93 -14.44 -4.53
N PRO A 239 24.07 -15.12 -4.74
CA PRO A 239 24.04 -16.53 -5.06
C PRO A 239 23.24 -17.21 -3.95
N GLU A 240 22.23 -18.02 -4.31
CA GLU A 240 21.59 -18.94 -3.37
C GLU A 240 22.70 -19.64 -2.60
N GLU A 241 22.93 -19.25 -1.35
CA GLU A 241 23.79 -20.01 -0.46
C GLU A 241 23.18 -21.40 -0.41
N LYS A 242 23.89 -22.32 -1.06
CA LYS A 242 23.67 -23.75 -1.00
C LYS A 242 23.72 -24.19 0.46
N GLU A 243 22.61 -24.08 1.13
CA GLU A 243 22.33 -24.79 2.38
C GLU A 243 22.00 -26.26 2.07
N ALA A 244 22.89 -26.89 1.28
CA ALA A 244 22.81 -28.30 0.93
C ALA A 244 24.22 -28.90 0.85
N ALA A 245 24.98 -28.78 1.91
CA ALA A 245 26.16 -29.68 2.13
C ALA A 245 26.61 -29.56 3.59
N GLY A 246 25.95 -30.25 4.50
CA GLY A 246 26.36 -30.24 5.92
C GLY A 246 25.67 -31.27 6.79
N HIS A 247 25.19 -32.37 6.21
CA HIS A 247 24.83 -33.56 6.97
C HIS A 247 25.39 -34.80 6.30
N GLU A 248 26.72 -34.89 6.27
CA GLU A 248 27.47 -36.15 6.27
C GLU A 248 28.64 -35.95 7.22
N HIS A 249 28.47 -36.41 8.45
CA HIS A 249 29.38 -37.21 9.27
C HIS A 249 28.81 -37.32 10.67
#